data_1ad76c98d27ec2ea8e90ccd1feffceae
#
_entry.id   1ad76c98d27ec2ea8e90ccd1feffceae
#
_cell.length_a   1.000
_cell.length_b   1.000
_cell.length_c   1.000
_cell.angle_alpha   90.00
_cell.angle_beta   90.00
_cell.angle_gamma   90.00
#
_symmetry.space_group_name_H-M   'P 1'
#
loop_
_entity.id
_entity.type
_entity.pdbx_description
1 polymer ?
#
loop_
_entity_poly.entity_id
_entity_poly.type
_entity_poly.pdbx_seq_one_letter_code
_entity_poly.pdbx_strand_id
1 'polypeptide(L)'
;KRDWSSDVCSSDLKDRSGQGNDFTPNNISITDSLKDTPTNNFCTLNANQGVYSATGTNTYSEGNLKVVTPNSGTGNVFGNMSFTSGKWYAEAYVSAYSSLERFLVGASGGVIDTIRAAQNIGTNAGAIDVSYFGQTGVKNISGSESSYGDTYTVGDIIGVALDLDNRTINFYKNNTAQGTIPIASTGDWAMGTGDTSSGGGSTMVMNYGQDSSFAGAKTAQGNADGNGKGDFYYSPPSGFVSMCSANLPPTVPSVIRPQKHFAADIYTGTGSTLNRTNLEFVPDLVWLKRRDGTNDWS
;
A
#
# COMPACT_ATOMS: atom_id res chain seq x y z
N LYS A 1 19.10 -12.06 -16.67
CA LYS A 1 18.29 -11.81 -15.47
C LYS A 1 19.18 -11.04 -14.52
N ARG A 2 18.94 -9.75 -14.31
CA ARG A 2 19.63 -8.99 -13.26
C ARG A 2 18.86 -9.23 -11.99
N ASP A 3 19.56 -9.70 -10.98
CA ASP A 3 19.05 -9.78 -9.63
C ASP A 3 19.10 -8.37 -9.04
N TRP A 4 17.96 -7.77 -8.80
CA TRP A 4 17.84 -6.42 -8.25
C TRP A 4 17.83 -6.44 -6.71
N SER A 5 18.00 -7.61 -6.11
CA SER A 5 17.70 -7.80 -4.68
C SER A 5 18.87 -7.61 -3.71
N SER A 6 20.09 -7.42 -4.16
CA SER A 6 21.22 -7.51 -3.23
C SER A 6 22.18 -6.34 -3.15
N ASP A 7 22.02 -5.25 -3.91
CA ASP A 7 23.05 -4.19 -3.93
C ASP A 7 22.56 -2.78 -4.28
N VAL A 8 21.41 -2.38 -3.74
CA VAL A 8 20.82 -1.06 -4.03
C VAL A 8 21.66 0.11 -3.49
N CYS A 9 22.46 -0.11 -2.43
CA CYS A 9 23.15 1.00 -1.78
C CYS A 9 24.49 1.41 -2.38
N SER A 10 25.18 0.58 -3.15
CA SER A 10 26.51 0.93 -3.67
C SER A 10 26.66 0.85 -5.18
N SER A 11 25.96 -0.09 -5.85
CA SER A 11 26.11 -0.29 -7.29
C SER A 11 25.12 0.47 -8.15
N ASP A 12 23.93 0.78 -7.63
CA ASP A 12 22.88 1.44 -8.40
C ASP A 12 23.01 2.97 -8.41
N LEU A 13 23.76 3.52 -7.47
CA LEU A 13 24.12 4.94 -7.44
C LEU A 13 25.39 5.27 -8.25
N LYS A 14 26.00 4.24 -8.87
CA LYS A 14 27.17 4.43 -9.71
C LYS A 14 26.82 4.77 -11.15
N ASP A 15 27.50 5.79 -11.66
CA ASP A 15 27.44 6.11 -13.08
C ASP A 15 28.03 4.99 -13.92
N ARG A 16 27.21 4.33 -14.71
CA ARG A 16 27.61 3.27 -15.63
C ARG A 16 28.07 3.79 -17.00
N SER A 17 28.05 5.10 -17.20
CA SER A 17 28.54 5.74 -18.43
C SER A 17 30.07 5.74 -18.54
N GLY A 18 30.78 5.50 -17.42
CA GLY A 18 32.22 5.57 -17.30
C GLY A 18 32.74 7.00 -17.11
N GLN A 19 31.87 7.99 -16.92
CA GLN A 19 32.26 9.37 -16.69
C GLN A 19 32.51 9.70 -15.20
N GLY A 20 32.23 8.75 -14.31
CA GLY A 20 32.49 8.91 -12.87
C GLY A 20 31.52 9.86 -12.15
N ASN A 21 30.34 10.11 -12.71
CA ASN A 21 29.30 10.95 -12.11
C ASN A 21 28.47 10.16 -11.08
N ASP A 22 29.16 9.50 -10.16
CA ASP A 22 28.53 8.71 -9.11
C ASP A 22 27.72 9.61 -8.15
N PHE A 23 26.54 9.14 -7.75
CA PHE A 23 25.82 9.78 -6.66
C PHE A 23 26.43 9.37 -5.31
N THR A 24 26.60 10.32 -4.43
CA THR A 24 26.99 10.04 -3.05
C THR A 24 25.72 9.79 -2.23
N PRO A 25 25.51 8.55 -1.68
CA PRO A 25 24.36 8.29 -0.83
C PRO A 25 24.48 9.15 0.43
N ASN A 26 23.39 9.83 0.78
CA ASN A 26 23.28 10.62 1.99
C ASN A 26 22.02 10.19 2.73
N ASN A 27 22.18 9.60 3.91
CA ASN A 27 21.10 9.05 4.73
C ASN A 27 20.25 7.96 4.02
N ILE A 28 20.84 7.20 3.09
CA ILE A 28 20.22 6.04 2.45
C ILE A 28 20.93 4.78 2.92
N SER A 29 20.17 3.83 3.40
CA SER A 29 20.64 2.52 3.84
C SER A 29 19.91 1.38 3.11
N ILE A 30 20.33 0.15 3.31
CA ILE A 30 19.65 -1.01 2.72
C ILE A 30 18.20 -1.16 3.24
N THR A 31 17.90 -0.62 4.41
CA THR A 31 16.55 -0.63 4.98
C THR A 31 15.58 0.33 4.29
N ASP A 32 16.09 1.25 3.45
CA ASP A 32 15.28 2.12 2.59
C ASP A 32 14.92 1.45 1.27
N SER A 33 15.42 0.22 1.03
CA SER A 33 15.14 -0.54 -0.18
C SER A 33 13.84 -1.33 -0.04
N LEU A 34 12.90 -1.09 -0.95
CA LEU A 34 11.62 -1.79 -0.99
C LEU A 34 11.55 -2.72 -2.21
N LYS A 35 10.66 -3.72 -2.15
CA LYS A 35 10.44 -4.66 -3.27
C LYS A 35 9.58 -4.12 -4.40
N ASP A 36 9.24 -2.86 -4.40
CA ASP A 36 8.55 -2.21 -5.51
C ASP A 36 9.36 -2.22 -6.79
N THR A 37 8.70 -2.46 -7.91
CA THR A 37 9.29 -2.41 -9.25
C THR A 37 8.32 -1.71 -10.20
N PRO A 38 8.77 -1.22 -11.37
CA PRO A 38 7.87 -0.62 -12.37
C PRO A 38 6.73 -1.54 -12.83
N THR A 39 6.88 -2.85 -12.64
CA THR A 39 5.89 -3.86 -13.07
C THR A 39 5.13 -4.51 -11.91
N ASN A 40 5.51 -4.23 -10.69
CA ASN A 40 4.81 -4.73 -9.50
C ASN A 40 4.90 -3.71 -8.37
N ASN A 41 3.79 -2.99 -8.14
CA ASN A 41 3.67 -2.00 -7.10
C ASN A 41 2.87 -2.56 -5.93
N PHE A 42 3.38 -2.38 -4.73
CA PHE A 42 2.68 -2.76 -3.50
C PHE A 42 1.79 -1.63 -3.00
N CYS A 43 0.80 -1.99 -2.21
CA CYS A 43 -0.04 -1.05 -1.47
C CYS A 43 0.82 -0.22 -0.51
N THR A 44 0.49 1.05 -0.35
CA THR A 44 1.05 1.95 0.66
C THR A 44 -0.08 2.66 1.38
N LEU A 45 0.20 3.27 2.54
CA LEU A 45 -0.78 4.11 3.22
C LEU A 45 -1.11 5.33 2.36
N ASN A 46 -2.41 5.64 2.26
CA ASN A 46 -2.88 6.77 1.46
C ASN A 46 -2.84 8.07 2.28
N ALA A 47 -1.77 8.82 2.15
CA ALA A 47 -1.58 10.08 2.86
C ALA A 47 -2.64 11.16 2.50
N ASN A 48 -3.25 11.07 1.32
CA ASN A 48 -4.30 12.00 0.90
C ASN A 48 -5.69 11.65 1.48
N GLN A 49 -5.81 10.47 2.05
CA GLN A 49 -7.04 9.94 2.61
C GLN A 49 -7.04 9.98 4.15
N GLY A 50 -6.07 10.68 4.72
CA GLY A 50 -5.94 10.85 6.17
C GLY A 50 -7.25 11.31 6.77
N VAL A 51 -7.74 10.56 7.74
CA VAL A 51 -8.98 10.87 8.42
C VAL A 51 -8.82 12.13 9.25
N TYR A 52 -9.80 12.95 9.15
CA TYR A 52 -9.96 14.20 9.84
C TYR A 52 -9.76 14.05 11.35
N SER A 53 -8.71 14.67 11.86
CA SER A 53 -8.66 15.09 13.26
C SER A 53 -8.92 16.58 13.32
N ALA A 54 -9.83 17.01 14.16
CA ALA A 54 -10.12 18.44 14.35
C ALA A 54 -8.89 19.23 14.86
N THR A 55 -7.86 18.56 15.33
CA THR A 55 -6.73 19.16 16.05
C THR A 55 -5.34 18.62 15.67
N GLY A 56 -5.21 17.76 14.66
CA GLY A 56 -3.92 17.25 14.21
C GLY A 56 -3.99 16.47 12.91
N THR A 57 -2.84 16.24 12.30
CA THR A 57 -2.69 15.48 11.06
C THR A 57 -1.74 14.30 11.25
N ASN A 58 -1.99 13.20 10.56
CA ASN A 58 -1.04 12.10 10.48
C ASN A 58 0.25 12.55 9.79
N THR A 59 1.39 12.06 10.27
CA THR A 59 2.68 12.25 9.61
C THR A 59 3.13 10.92 9.02
N TYR A 60 3.60 10.96 7.77
CA TYR A 60 3.99 9.77 7.01
C TYR A 60 5.48 9.79 6.69
N SER A 61 6.10 8.62 6.71
CA SER A 61 7.49 8.39 6.31
C SER A 61 7.66 6.96 5.75
N GLU A 62 8.90 6.57 5.43
CA GLU A 62 9.25 5.23 4.94
C GLU A 62 8.40 4.84 3.71
N GLY A 63 8.37 5.69 2.70
CA GLY A 63 7.58 5.45 1.49
C GLY A 63 6.07 5.34 1.74
N ASN A 64 5.55 6.04 2.74
CA ASN A 64 4.16 5.93 3.22
C ASN A 64 3.81 4.55 3.81
N LEU A 65 4.78 3.88 4.42
CA LEU A 65 4.52 2.66 5.20
C LEU A 65 4.40 2.97 6.69
N LYS A 66 5.07 4.00 7.17
CA LYS A 66 5.03 4.42 8.55
C LYS A 66 4.10 5.61 8.74
N VAL A 67 3.24 5.52 9.73
CA VAL A 67 2.37 6.61 10.15
C VAL A 67 2.59 6.93 11.62
N VAL A 68 2.67 8.22 11.94
CA VAL A 68 2.57 8.75 13.30
C VAL A 68 1.25 9.48 13.39
N THR A 69 0.36 9.01 14.26
CA THR A 69 -0.93 9.64 14.50
C THR A 69 -0.79 10.85 15.45
N PRO A 70 -1.68 11.84 15.40
CA PRO A 70 -1.53 13.05 16.18
C PRO A 70 -1.76 12.79 17.67
N ASN A 71 -1.12 13.61 18.52
CA ASN A 71 -1.31 13.55 19.99
C ASN A 71 -2.67 14.07 20.45
N SER A 72 -3.49 14.58 19.55
CA SER A 72 -4.84 15.08 19.85
C SER A 72 -5.77 14.74 18.70
N GLY A 73 -6.88 14.12 19.00
CA GLY A 73 -7.84 13.66 18.00
C GLY A 73 -7.57 12.23 17.56
N THR A 74 -8.24 11.80 16.52
CA THR A 74 -8.19 10.44 15.99
C THR A 74 -7.44 10.44 14.67
N GLY A 75 -6.51 9.50 14.51
CA GLY A 75 -5.73 9.36 13.31
C GLY A 75 -5.92 7.97 12.71
N ASN A 76 -6.72 7.87 11.63
CA ASN A 76 -6.84 6.61 10.89
C ASN A 76 -6.33 6.79 9.47
N VAL A 77 -5.78 5.72 8.92
CA VAL A 77 -5.31 5.70 7.54
C VAL A 77 -5.46 4.29 6.96
N PHE A 78 -5.86 4.24 5.70
CA PHE A 78 -5.99 3.00 4.94
C PHE A 78 -4.92 2.91 3.86
N GLY A 79 -4.70 1.70 3.39
CA GLY A 79 -3.94 1.46 2.18
C GLY A 79 -4.60 2.09 0.95
N ASN A 80 -3.80 2.39 -0.06
CA ASN A 80 -4.24 2.97 -1.33
C ASN A 80 -4.83 1.94 -2.31
N MET A 81 -4.92 0.67 -1.89
CA MET A 81 -5.59 -0.39 -2.64
C MET A 81 -6.79 -0.92 -1.86
N SER A 82 -7.91 -1.14 -2.57
CA SER A 82 -9.11 -1.77 -2.05
C SER A 82 -9.56 -2.92 -2.94
N PHE A 83 -10.28 -3.89 -2.36
CA PHE A 83 -10.64 -5.12 -3.03
C PHE A 83 -12.08 -5.52 -2.72
N THR A 84 -12.74 -6.16 -3.70
CA THR A 84 -14.10 -6.71 -3.56
C THR A 84 -14.10 -8.24 -3.42
N SER A 85 -13.00 -8.90 -3.74
CA SER A 85 -12.84 -10.37 -3.74
C SER A 85 -11.39 -10.76 -3.48
N GLY A 86 -11.13 -12.03 -3.26
CA GLY A 86 -9.79 -12.58 -3.03
C GLY A 86 -9.40 -12.61 -1.55
N LYS A 87 -8.20 -13.14 -1.30
CA LYS A 87 -7.64 -13.33 0.05
C LYS A 87 -6.34 -12.53 0.16
N TRP A 88 -6.35 -11.53 1.01
CA TRP A 88 -5.29 -10.54 1.10
C TRP A 88 -4.62 -10.56 2.47
N TYR A 89 -3.32 -10.33 2.52
CA TYR A 89 -2.53 -10.32 3.75
C TYR A 89 -1.69 -9.05 3.85
N ALA A 90 -1.62 -8.52 5.06
CA ALA A 90 -0.72 -7.43 5.43
C ALA A 90 -0.25 -7.61 6.88
N GLU A 91 0.82 -6.93 7.24
CA GLU A 91 1.35 -6.89 8.60
C GLU A 91 1.43 -5.46 9.11
N ALA A 92 1.23 -5.27 10.41
CA ALA A 92 1.39 -4.00 11.09
C ALA A 92 2.33 -4.18 12.28
N TYR A 93 3.41 -3.43 12.32
CA TYR A 93 4.36 -3.39 13.44
C TYR A 93 4.04 -2.20 14.34
N VAL A 94 3.93 -2.45 15.64
CA VAL A 94 3.72 -1.41 16.65
C VAL A 94 5.08 -0.83 17.04
N SER A 95 5.40 0.36 16.55
CA SER A 95 6.68 1.01 16.81
C SER A 95 6.68 1.82 18.11
N ALA A 96 5.59 2.56 18.36
CA ALA A 96 5.42 3.34 19.59
C ALA A 96 3.94 3.68 19.82
N TYR A 97 3.58 3.97 21.06
CA TYR A 97 2.31 4.61 21.43
C TYR A 97 2.41 5.28 22.79
N SER A 98 1.55 6.24 23.07
CA SER A 98 1.41 6.79 24.42
C SER A 98 0.55 5.86 25.29
N SER A 99 0.74 5.92 26.59
CA SER A 99 0.03 5.04 27.55
C SER A 99 -1.50 5.25 27.58
N LEU A 100 -1.98 6.32 26.97
CA LEU A 100 -3.41 6.67 26.90
C LEU A 100 -4.05 6.26 25.58
N GLU A 101 -3.29 5.69 24.65
CA GLU A 101 -3.75 5.42 23.29
C GLU A 101 -4.45 4.09 23.13
N ARG A 102 -5.54 4.15 22.38
CA ARG A 102 -6.22 2.96 21.85
C ARG A 102 -5.85 2.77 20.38
N PHE A 103 -4.62 2.39 20.11
CA PHE A 103 -4.15 2.09 18.76
C PHE A 103 -4.77 0.79 18.24
N LEU A 104 -4.95 0.73 16.94
CA LEU A 104 -5.68 -0.35 16.29
C LEU A 104 -5.09 -0.72 14.93
N VAL A 105 -5.40 -1.95 14.52
CA VAL A 105 -5.25 -2.41 13.13
C VAL A 105 -6.61 -2.91 12.68
N GLY A 106 -6.98 -2.67 11.42
CA GLY A 106 -8.30 -3.05 10.95
C GLY A 106 -8.49 -2.98 9.44
N ALA A 107 -9.73 -3.14 9.03
CA ALA A 107 -10.15 -3.00 7.65
C ALA A 107 -11.55 -2.37 7.58
N SER A 108 -11.80 -1.67 6.48
CA SER A 108 -13.11 -1.09 6.19
C SER A 108 -13.58 -1.48 4.79
N GLY A 109 -14.87 -1.82 4.68
CA GLY A 109 -15.57 -2.18 3.46
C GLY A 109 -16.58 -1.14 2.98
N GLY A 110 -16.55 0.06 3.52
CA GLY A 110 -17.36 1.18 3.06
C GLY A 110 -16.69 1.99 1.96
N VAL A 111 -17.47 2.81 1.27
CA VAL A 111 -16.90 3.85 0.42
C VAL A 111 -15.99 4.69 1.30
N ILE A 112 -14.69 4.65 1.03
CA ILE A 112 -13.64 5.32 1.79
C ILE A 112 -13.94 6.82 2.00
N ASP A 113 -14.76 7.40 1.15
CA ASP A 113 -15.24 8.79 1.27
C ASP A 113 -16.17 9.06 2.46
N THR A 114 -16.90 8.06 2.95
CA THR A 114 -17.81 8.24 4.11
C THR A 114 -17.09 8.11 5.45
N ILE A 115 -15.89 7.56 5.48
CA ILE A 115 -15.04 7.44 6.69
C ILE A 115 -14.39 8.78 7.05
N ARG A 116 -14.51 9.80 6.21
CA ARG A 116 -13.96 11.15 6.42
C ARG A 116 -14.55 11.92 7.59
N ALA A 117 -15.63 11.45 8.19
CA ALA A 117 -16.24 12.14 9.31
C ALA A 117 -15.76 11.57 10.64
N ALA A 118 -14.61 12.04 11.15
CA ALA A 118 -14.22 12.02 12.59
C ALA A 118 -14.44 10.70 13.34
N GLN A 119 -14.36 9.54 12.70
CA GLN A 119 -14.63 8.26 13.34
C GLN A 119 -13.51 7.26 13.09
N ASN A 120 -13.28 6.41 14.06
CA ASN A 120 -12.20 5.43 14.07
C ASN A 120 -12.61 4.17 13.29
N ILE A 121 -11.65 3.47 12.72
CA ILE A 121 -11.87 2.16 12.10
C ILE A 121 -12.58 1.25 13.12
N GLY A 122 -13.72 0.69 12.74
CA GLY A 122 -14.51 -0.19 13.61
C GLY A 122 -15.54 0.53 14.48
N THR A 123 -15.46 1.83 14.68
CA THR A 123 -16.35 2.54 15.63
C THR A 123 -17.53 3.25 15.00
N ASN A 124 -17.62 3.27 13.68
CA ASN A 124 -18.68 3.97 12.97
C ASN A 124 -19.95 3.12 12.89
N ALA A 125 -20.98 3.46 13.69
CA ALA A 125 -22.29 2.83 13.58
C ALA A 125 -22.88 3.05 12.17
N GLY A 126 -23.03 1.96 11.42
CA GLY A 126 -23.50 1.97 10.04
C GLY A 126 -22.39 1.90 8.98
N ALA A 127 -21.11 2.00 9.35
CA ALA A 127 -20.01 1.64 8.47
C ALA A 127 -19.75 0.12 8.49
N ILE A 128 -19.13 -0.37 7.43
CA ILE A 128 -18.78 -1.79 7.31
C ILE A 128 -17.28 -1.90 7.65
N ASP A 129 -16.95 -1.80 8.92
CA ASP A 129 -15.56 -1.79 9.36
C ASP A 129 -15.32 -2.69 10.58
N VAL A 130 -14.08 -3.17 10.69
CA VAL A 130 -13.61 -4.06 11.76
C VAL A 130 -12.24 -3.58 12.23
N SER A 131 -12.06 -3.48 13.54
CA SER A 131 -10.77 -3.20 14.14
C SER A 131 -10.44 -4.12 15.31
N TYR A 132 -9.15 -4.29 15.55
CA TYR A 132 -8.56 -4.97 16.69
C TYR A 132 -7.70 -3.99 17.46
N PHE A 133 -8.03 -3.78 18.74
CA PHE A 133 -7.39 -2.80 19.63
C PHE A 133 -6.24 -3.40 20.40
N GLY A 134 -5.10 -2.73 20.40
CA GLY A 134 -3.89 -3.24 21.03
C GLY A 134 -3.98 -3.33 22.55
N GLN A 135 -4.33 -2.25 23.21
CA GLN A 135 -4.31 -2.19 24.67
C GLN A 135 -5.36 -3.06 25.37
N THR A 136 -6.46 -3.32 24.72
CA THR A 136 -7.60 -4.02 25.35
C THR A 136 -7.82 -5.42 24.80
N GLY A 137 -7.27 -5.75 23.63
CA GLY A 137 -7.53 -7.02 22.96
C GLY A 137 -8.95 -7.17 22.44
N VAL A 138 -9.77 -6.12 22.48
CA VAL A 138 -11.14 -6.17 21.95
C VAL A 138 -11.16 -5.98 20.44
N LYS A 139 -12.19 -6.51 19.81
CA LYS A 139 -12.59 -6.11 18.46
C LYS A 139 -13.72 -5.10 18.54
N ASN A 140 -13.77 -4.23 17.54
CA ASN A 140 -14.91 -3.37 17.31
C ASN A 140 -15.43 -3.61 15.89
N ILE A 141 -16.71 -3.90 15.77
CA ILE A 141 -17.39 -4.12 14.49
C ILE A 141 -18.52 -3.10 14.40
N SER A 142 -18.41 -2.16 13.47
CA SER A 142 -19.44 -1.16 13.20
C SER A 142 -19.97 -0.46 14.47
N GLY A 143 -19.07 -0.09 15.37
CA GLY A 143 -19.40 0.60 16.62
C GLY A 143 -19.65 -0.32 17.83
N SER A 144 -19.63 -1.63 17.67
CA SER A 144 -19.88 -2.59 18.76
C SER A 144 -18.58 -3.27 19.21
N GLU A 145 -18.18 -3.02 20.45
CA GLU A 145 -17.00 -3.64 21.07
C GLU A 145 -17.34 -4.97 21.74
N SER A 146 -16.42 -5.94 21.61
CA SER A 146 -16.50 -7.22 22.31
C SER A 146 -15.12 -7.84 22.50
N SER A 147 -14.98 -8.74 23.47
CA SER A 147 -13.75 -9.50 23.70
C SER A 147 -13.35 -10.27 22.44
N TYR A 148 -12.03 -10.31 22.16
CA TYR A 148 -11.57 -10.96 20.93
C TYR A 148 -10.27 -11.73 21.11
N GLY A 149 -9.15 -11.05 21.31
CA GLY A 149 -7.82 -11.65 21.32
C GLY A 149 -6.94 -11.10 22.45
N ASP A 150 -5.68 -11.43 22.37
CA ASP A 150 -4.68 -10.94 23.32
C ASP A 150 -4.42 -9.44 23.14
N THR A 151 -4.07 -8.74 24.21
CA THR A 151 -3.50 -7.38 24.08
C THR A 151 -2.17 -7.43 23.33
N TYR A 152 -1.87 -6.36 22.59
CA TYR A 152 -0.59 -6.23 21.91
C TYR A 152 0.03 -4.85 22.14
N THR A 153 1.36 -4.76 22.02
CA THR A 153 2.16 -3.62 22.50
C THR A 153 3.31 -3.33 21.53
N VAL A 154 4.14 -2.34 21.89
CA VAL A 154 5.36 -2.00 21.16
C VAL A 154 6.22 -3.26 20.95
N GLY A 155 6.67 -3.46 19.74
CA GLY A 155 7.45 -4.62 19.33
C GLY A 155 6.66 -5.78 18.76
N ASP A 156 5.32 -5.82 18.98
CA ASP A 156 4.44 -6.84 18.39
C ASP A 156 4.16 -6.57 16.91
N ILE A 157 3.93 -7.64 16.17
CA ILE A 157 3.52 -7.63 14.77
C ILE A 157 2.13 -8.23 14.67
N ILE A 158 1.22 -7.51 14.04
CA ILE A 158 -0.15 -7.95 13.82
C ILE A 158 -0.35 -8.28 12.35
N GLY A 159 -0.50 -9.56 12.03
CA GLY A 159 -0.93 -10.02 10.72
C GLY A 159 -2.42 -9.80 10.54
N VAL A 160 -2.82 -9.32 9.35
CA VAL A 160 -4.23 -9.14 8.95
C VAL A 160 -4.49 -10.01 7.74
N ALA A 161 -5.34 -10.99 7.88
CA ALA A 161 -5.77 -11.89 6.81
C ALA A 161 -7.23 -11.62 6.47
N LEU A 162 -7.47 -10.92 5.37
CA LEU A 162 -8.79 -10.53 4.88
C LEU A 162 -9.23 -11.47 3.76
N ASP A 163 -10.23 -12.31 4.04
CA ASP A 163 -10.83 -13.26 3.10
C ASP A 163 -12.17 -12.73 2.61
N LEU A 164 -12.14 -12.08 1.45
CA LEU A 164 -13.35 -11.52 0.83
C LEU A 164 -14.20 -12.57 0.11
N ASP A 165 -13.65 -13.73 -0.17
CA ASP A 165 -14.40 -14.83 -0.79
C ASP A 165 -15.28 -15.54 0.22
N ASN A 166 -14.77 -15.72 1.45
CA ASN A 166 -15.52 -16.32 2.57
C ASN A 166 -16.09 -15.27 3.53
N ARG A 167 -15.85 -13.99 3.28
CA ARG A 167 -16.35 -12.88 4.10
C ARG A 167 -15.92 -12.97 5.57
N THR A 168 -14.60 -13.12 5.78
CA THR A 168 -14.00 -13.16 7.11
C THR A 168 -12.72 -12.34 7.17
N ILE A 169 -12.38 -11.86 8.36
CA ILE A 169 -11.08 -11.31 8.68
C ILE A 169 -10.52 -12.01 9.92
N ASN A 170 -9.22 -12.31 9.89
CA ASN A 170 -8.48 -12.86 11.01
C ASN A 170 -7.30 -11.96 11.33
N PHE A 171 -7.08 -11.73 12.62
CA PHE A 171 -5.88 -11.09 13.10
C PHE A 171 -4.95 -12.12 13.73
N TYR A 172 -3.64 -11.91 13.56
CA TYR A 172 -2.60 -12.76 14.10
C TYR A 172 -1.67 -11.88 14.94
N LYS A 173 -1.51 -12.19 16.22
CA LYS A 173 -0.49 -11.55 17.04
C LYS A 173 0.77 -12.41 17.03
N ASN A 174 1.87 -11.87 16.52
CA ASN A 174 3.15 -12.59 16.41
C ASN A 174 2.97 -14.00 15.83
N ASN A 175 2.24 -14.11 14.71
CA ASN A 175 1.87 -15.35 14.02
C ASN A 175 0.86 -16.26 14.75
N THR A 176 0.30 -15.85 15.88
CA THR A 176 -0.74 -16.61 16.60
C THR A 176 -2.12 -16.07 16.25
N ALA A 177 -2.96 -16.92 15.69
CA ALA A 177 -4.32 -16.55 15.30
C ALA A 177 -5.17 -16.14 16.52
N GLN A 178 -5.88 -15.02 16.40
CA GLN A 178 -6.73 -14.49 17.47
C GLN A 178 -8.21 -14.87 17.32
N GLY A 179 -8.58 -15.44 16.19
CA GLY A 179 -9.93 -15.89 15.88
C GLY A 179 -10.48 -15.28 14.61
N THR A 180 -11.58 -15.86 14.12
CA THR A 180 -12.24 -15.44 12.89
C THR A 180 -13.36 -14.45 13.19
N ILE A 181 -13.43 -13.37 12.44
CA ILE A 181 -14.49 -12.36 12.51
C ILE A 181 -15.25 -12.39 11.18
N PRO A 182 -16.55 -12.63 11.17
CA PRO A 182 -17.37 -12.47 9.96
C PRO A 182 -17.47 -10.97 9.60
N ILE A 183 -17.37 -10.68 8.31
CA ILE A 183 -17.50 -9.30 7.79
C ILE A 183 -18.69 -9.20 6.83
N ALA A 184 -19.14 -7.98 6.58
CA ALA A 184 -20.27 -7.73 5.68
C ALA A 184 -19.98 -8.18 4.24
N SER A 185 -21.02 -8.51 3.51
CA SER A 185 -20.96 -9.12 2.17
C SER A 185 -20.71 -8.14 1.04
N THR A 186 -20.69 -6.85 1.30
CA THR A 186 -20.59 -5.80 0.27
C THR A 186 -19.45 -4.84 0.58
N GLY A 187 -19.08 -4.03 -0.42
CA GLY A 187 -18.10 -2.97 -0.30
C GLY A 187 -16.69 -3.33 -0.78
N ASP A 188 -15.96 -2.27 -1.06
CA ASP A 188 -14.53 -2.30 -1.38
C ASP A 188 -13.74 -2.25 -0.08
N TRP A 189 -13.03 -3.30 0.25
CA TRP A 189 -12.31 -3.43 1.51
C TRP A 189 -10.85 -2.97 1.39
N ALA A 190 -10.44 -2.07 2.28
CA ALA A 190 -9.06 -1.64 2.47
C ALA A 190 -8.59 -1.93 3.90
N MET A 191 -7.35 -2.37 4.05
CA MET A 191 -6.71 -2.55 5.37
C MET A 191 -6.01 -1.27 5.80
N GLY A 192 -5.96 -1.02 7.12
CA GLY A 192 -5.36 0.18 7.66
C GLY A 192 -5.05 0.10 9.15
N THR A 193 -4.63 1.21 9.69
CA THR A 193 -4.26 1.38 11.10
C THR A 193 -4.67 2.77 11.60
N GLY A 194 -4.62 2.96 12.88
CA GLY A 194 -4.94 4.24 13.48
C GLY A 194 -5.00 4.21 15.00
N ASP A 195 -5.58 5.25 15.56
CA ASP A 195 -5.91 5.35 16.98
C ASP A 195 -7.29 5.97 17.18
N THR A 196 -7.80 5.84 18.41
CA THR A 196 -9.13 6.33 18.79
C THR A 196 -9.10 7.32 19.94
N SER A 197 -7.93 7.75 20.38
CA SER A 197 -7.80 8.56 21.59
C SER A 197 -7.44 10.00 21.27
N SER A 198 -7.81 10.90 22.18
CA SER A 198 -7.45 12.30 22.13
C SER A 198 -6.27 12.67 23.04
N GLY A 199 -5.55 11.70 23.57
CA GLY A 199 -4.55 11.91 24.62
C GLY A 199 -3.10 11.54 24.29
N GLY A 200 -2.78 11.21 23.07
CA GLY A 200 -1.41 10.85 22.65
C GLY A 200 -1.41 10.18 21.27
N GLY A 201 -0.28 10.03 20.63
CA GLY A 201 -0.17 9.45 19.31
C GLY A 201 0.39 8.02 19.31
N SER A 202 0.13 7.29 18.26
CA SER A 202 0.75 5.99 17.97
C SER A 202 1.65 6.07 16.74
N THR A 203 2.62 5.17 16.67
CA THR A 203 3.49 4.99 15.50
C THR A 203 3.38 3.56 15.04
N MET A 204 2.85 3.39 13.84
CA MET A 204 2.66 2.09 13.21
C MET A 204 3.45 2.01 11.91
N VAL A 205 4.00 0.84 11.61
CA VAL A 205 4.64 0.57 10.32
C VAL A 205 3.89 -0.58 9.65
N MET A 206 3.32 -0.31 8.48
CA MET A 206 2.60 -1.31 7.70
C MET A 206 3.55 -2.00 6.72
N ASN A 207 3.33 -3.29 6.52
CA ASN A 207 3.95 -4.06 5.47
C ASN A 207 2.85 -4.76 4.65
N TYR A 208 2.66 -4.33 3.41
CA TYR A 208 1.73 -4.95 2.47
C TYR A 208 2.41 -6.00 1.58
N GLY A 209 3.69 -6.29 1.88
CA GLY A 209 4.55 -7.23 1.20
C GLY A 209 5.84 -6.62 0.65
N GLN A 210 6.19 -5.38 0.97
CA GLN A 210 7.39 -4.75 0.44
C GLN A 210 8.58 -4.70 1.39
N ASP A 211 8.37 -4.81 2.72
CA ASP A 211 9.45 -4.70 3.70
C ASP A 211 9.17 -5.45 5.00
N SER A 212 9.76 -6.61 5.17
CA SER A 212 9.68 -7.40 6.41
C SER A 212 10.58 -6.87 7.54
N SER A 213 11.41 -5.87 7.27
CA SER A 213 12.23 -5.23 8.30
C SER A 213 11.48 -4.14 9.08
N PHE A 214 10.33 -3.69 8.58
CA PHE A 214 9.58 -2.55 9.12
C PHE A 214 10.47 -1.32 9.29
N ALA A 215 11.10 -0.89 8.20
CA ALA A 215 12.07 0.21 8.16
C ALA A 215 13.28 -0.01 9.09
N GLY A 216 13.80 -1.24 9.13
CA GLY A 216 14.96 -1.62 9.93
C GLY A 216 14.66 -1.86 11.40
N ALA A 217 13.39 -1.80 11.85
CA ALA A 217 13.02 -2.09 13.25
C ALA A 217 13.17 -3.58 13.61
N LYS A 218 13.13 -4.45 12.62
CA LYS A 218 13.28 -5.90 12.74
C LYS A 218 14.30 -6.43 11.72
N THR A 219 14.85 -7.60 11.98
CA THR A 219 15.63 -8.33 10.96
C THR A 219 14.67 -8.90 9.93
N ALA A 220 14.86 -8.52 8.66
CA ALA A 220 14.01 -8.98 7.57
C ALA A 220 13.99 -10.52 7.47
N GLN A 221 12.81 -11.10 7.23
CA GLN A 221 12.60 -12.54 7.15
C GLN A 221 12.41 -13.05 5.70
N GLY A 222 11.99 -12.20 4.80
CA GLY A 222 11.93 -12.54 3.37
C GLY A 222 10.82 -13.52 2.97
N ASN A 223 9.76 -13.69 3.77
CA ASN A 223 8.70 -14.62 3.44
C ASN A 223 7.83 -14.06 2.30
N ALA A 224 7.67 -14.85 1.23
CA ALA A 224 6.77 -14.53 0.13
C ALA A 224 5.41 -15.22 0.31
N ASP A 225 4.40 -14.71 -0.40
CA ASP A 225 3.11 -15.36 -0.53
C ASP A 225 3.16 -16.58 -1.46
N GLY A 226 2.03 -17.28 -1.61
CA GLY A 226 1.92 -18.47 -2.46
C GLY A 226 2.21 -18.23 -3.96
N ASN A 227 2.21 -16.99 -4.41
CA ASN A 227 2.55 -16.56 -5.77
C ASN A 227 4.03 -16.12 -5.90
N GLY A 228 4.82 -16.29 -4.84
CA GLY A 228 6.22 -15.87 -4.79
C GLY A 228 6.38 -14.35 -4.78
N LYS A 229 5.37 -13.62 -4.32
CA LYS A 229 5.39 -12.16 -4.17
C LYS A 229 5.48 -11.78 -2.72
N GLY A 230 6.09 -10.63 -2.48
CA GLY A 230 6.16 -10.06 -1.15
C GLY A 230 7.43 -10.39 -0.39
N ASP A 231 7.52 -9.73 0.75
CA ASP A 231 8.55 -9.80 1.77
C ASP A 231 7.86 -9.58 3.11
N PHE A 232 7.37 -10.65 3.70
CA PHE A 232 6.69 -10.60 4.99
C PHE A 232 7.58 -11.10 6.11
N TYR A 233 7.32 -10.62 7.32
CA TYR A 233 7.99 -11.10 8.52
C TYR A 233 7.53 -12.51 8.89
N TYR A 234 6.24 -12.76 8.81
CA TYR A 234 5.66 -14.08 8.93
C TYR A 234 5.12 -14.56 7.58
N SER A 235 5.19 -15.87 7.33
CA SER A 235 4.58 -16.41 6.12
C SER A 235 3.07 -16.14 6.11
N PRO A 236 2.53 -15.55 5.04
CA PRO A 236 1.08 -15.40 4.90
C PRO A 236 0.36 -16.74 5.05
N PRO A 237 -0.82 -16.77 5.65
CA PRO A 237 -1.63 -18.00 5.70
C PRO A 237 -1.91 -18.53 4.29
N SER A 238 -2.08 -19.87 4.18
CA SER A 238 -2.27 -20.51 2.88
C SER A 238 -3.43 -19.89 2.09
N GLY A 239 -3.17 -19.54 0.84
CA GLY A 239 -4.12 -18.93 -0.08
C GLY A 239 -4.25 -17.42 0.04
N PHE A 240 -3.62 -16.78 1.01
CA PHE A 240 -3.56 -15.33 1.12
C PHE A 240 -2.35 -14.78 0.35
N VAL A 241 -2.54 -13.64 -0.29
CA VAL A 241 -1.52 -13.01 -1.14
C VAL A 241 -1.24 -11.56 -0.71
N SER A 242 -0.09 -11.07 -1.10
CA SER A 242 0.34 -9.69 -0.88
C SER A 242 -0.54 -8.70 -1.66
N MET A 243 -0.76 -7.53 -1.08
CA MET A 243 -1.50 -6.43 -1.70
C MET A 243 -0.62 -5.72 -2.73
N CYS A 244 -0.48 -6.32 -3.90
CA CYS A 244 0.34 -5.76 -4.97
C CYS A 244 -0.30 -5.95 -6.35
N SER A 245 0.15 -5.15 -7.32
CA SER A 245 -0.41 -5.16 -8.68
C SER A 245 -0.25 -6.50 -9.40
N ALA A 246 0.78 -7.29 -9.07
CA ALA A 246 1.00 -8.61 -9.67
C ALA A 246 0.01 -9.69 -9.18
N ASN A 247 -0.64 -9.47 -8.05
CA ASN A 247 -1.67 -10.34 -7.49
C ASN A 247 -3.10 -9.91 -7.82
N LEU A 248 -3.27 -8.76 -8.48
CA LEU A 248 -4.59 -8.36 -8.97
C LEU A 248 -5.08 -9.37 -10.02
N PRO A 249 -6.40 -9.65 -10.08
CA PRO A 249 -6.95 -10.40 -11.18
C PRO A 249 -6.46 -9.79 -12.50
N PRO A 250 -6.13 -10.60 -13.51
CA PRO A 250 -5.72 -10.05 -14.79
C PRO A 250 -6.86 -9.15 -15.30
N THR A 251 -6.61 -7.84 -15.26
CA THR A 251 -7.50 -6.89 -15.90
C THR A 251 -7.47 -7.22 -17.38
N VAL A 252 -8.62 -7.51 -17.96
CA VAL A 252 -8.75 -7.48 -19.41
C VAL A 252 -8.45 -6.02 -19.76
N PRO A 253 -7.31 -5.72 -20.43
CA PRO A 253 -6.99 -4.34 -20.73
C PRO A 253 -8.17 -3.75 -21.50
N SER A 254 -8.69 -2.62 -21.05
CA SER A 254 -9.73 -1.90 -21.77
C SER A 254 -9.27 -1.50 -23.19
N VAL A 255 -7.96 -1.46 -23.39
CA VAL A 255 -7.30 -1.29 -24.68
C VAL A 255 -6.49 -2.55 -25.00
N ILE A 256 -7.12 -3.53 -25.67
CA ILE A 256 -6.51 -4.83 -26.02
C ILE A 256 -5.40 -4.68 -27.06
N ARG A 257 -5.45 -3.65 -27.87
CA ARG A 257 -4.46 -3.34 -28.91
C ARG A 257 -4.11 -1.87 -28.88
N PRO A 258 -3.17 -1.43 -28.01
CA PRO A 258 -2.77 -0.04 -27.89
C PRO A 258 -2.34 0.59 -29.23
N GLN A 259 -1.71 -0.19 -30.09
CA GLN A 259 -1.27 0.23 -31.43
C GLN A 259 -2.42 0.62 -32.38
N LYS A 260 -3.65 0.25 -32.03
CA LYS A 260 -4.87 0.70 -32.75
C LYS A 260 -5.44 2.01 -32.25
N HIS A 261 -4.85 2.59 -31.22
CA HIS A 261 -5.35 3.80 -30.55
C HIS A 261 -4.28 4.86 -30.37
N PHE A 262 -3.02 4.46 -30.35
CA PHE A 262 -1.88 5.36 -30.22
C PHE A 262 -0.69 4.86 -31.01
N ALA A 263 0.02 5.76 -31.70
CA ALA A 263 1.28 5.47 -32.36
C ALA A 263 2.26 6.65 -32.22
N ALA A 264 3.52 6.35 -31.96
CA ALA A 264 4.62 7.29 -32.10
C ALA A 264 5.47 6.88 -33.30
N ASP A 265 5.67 7.76 -34.24
CA ASP A 265 6.38 7.46 -35.48
C ASP A 265 7.42 8.53 -35.81
N ILE A 266 8.49 8.13 -36.45
CA ILE A 266 9.57 9.01 -36.91
C ILE A 266 9.59 9.02 -38.42
N TYR A 267 9.62 10.21 -39.01
CA TYR A 267 9.70 10.34 -40.47
C TYR A 267 10.62 11.48 -40.86
N THR A 268 11.10 11.43 -42.09
CA THR A 268 11.82 12.54 -42.72
C THR A 268 10.85 13.33 -43.60
N GLY A 269 10.75 14.64 -43.31
CA GLY A 269 9.93 15.53 -44.12
C GLY A 269 10.45 15.66 -45.53
N THR A 270 9.57 15.60 -46.52
CA THR A 270 9.91 15.66 -47.95
C THR A 270 9.59 17.02 -48.58
N GLY A 271 9.00 17.94 -47.83
CA GLY A 271 8.50 19.23 -48.36
C GLY A 271 7.21 19.09 -49.20
N SER A 272 6.60 17.91 -49.22
CA SER A 272 5.37 17.61 -49.95
C SER A 272 4.48 16.69 -49.14
N THR A 273 3.28 16.36 -49.62
CA THR A 273 2.38 15.42 -48.96
C THR A 273 3.07 14.07 -48.68
N LEU A 274 3.02 13.62 -47.44
CA LEU A 274 3.52 12.36 -46.99
C LEU A 274 2.41 11.48 -46.45
N ASN A 275 2.14 10.37 -47.13
CA ASN A 275 1.15 9.38 -46.68
C ASN A 275 1.79 8.40 -45.71
N ARG A 276 1.24 8.28 -44.50
CA ARG A 276 1.65 7.30 -43.50
C ARG A 276 0.64 6.16 -43.48
N THR A 277 1.08 4.99 -44.01
CA THR A 277 0.22 3.80 -44.15
C THR A 277 0.48 2.72 -43.13
N ASN A 278 1.41 2.98 -42.20
CA ASN A 278 1.84 2.04 -41.18
C ASN A 278 1.03 2.14 -39.87
N LEU A 279 0.02 3.00 -39.81
CA LEU A 279 -0.89 3.10 -38.68
C LEU A 279 -2.04 2.10 -38.84
N GLU A 280 -2.39 1.39 -37.78
CA GLU A 280 -3.54 0.48 -37.74
C GLU A 280 -4.88 1.19 -37.45
N PHE A 281 -4.87 2.52 -37.40
CA PHE A 281 -6.05 3.35 -37.10
C PHE A 281 -5.97 4.70 -37.83
N VAL A 282 -7.10 5.38 -37.92
CA VAL A 282 -7.17 6.77 -38.39
C VAL A 282 -7.02 7.67 -37.18
N PRO A 283 -6.01 8.53 -37.11
CA PRO A 283 -5.82 9.41 -35.94
C PRO A 283 -6.80 10.57 -35.95
N ASP A 284 -7.44 10.82 -34.80
CA ASP A 284 -8.25 12.03 -34.54
C ASP A 284 -7.40 13.19 -34.04
N LEU A 285 -6.23 12.89 -33.47
CA LEU A 285 -5.27 13.86 -32.96
C LEU A 285 -3.87 13.51 -33.45
N VAL A 286 -3.16 14.48 -34.00
CA VAL A 286 -1.76 14.34 -34.43
C VAL A 286 -0.92 15.45 -33.82
N TRP A 287 0.14 15.06 -33.11
CA TRP A 287 1.16 15.97 -32.64
C TRP A 287 2.45 15.79 -33.46
N LEU A 288 2.94 16.89 -33.99
CA LEU A 288 4.18 16.90 -34.76
C LEU A 288 5.27 17.70 -34.03
N LYS A 289 6.47 17.14 -34.03
CA LYS A 289 7.64 17.82 -33.45
C LYS A 289 8.85 17.63 -34.35
N ARG A 290 9.44 18.73 -34.74
CA ARG A 290 10.74 18.73 -35.40
C ARG A 290 11.84 18.31 -34.39
N ARG A 291 12.69 17.36 -34.75
CA ARG A 291 13.73 16.81 -33.85
C ARG A 291 15.07 17.55 -33.93
N ASP A 292 15.34 18.25 -35.03
CA ASP A 292 16.58 18.99 -35.31
C ASP A 292 16.44 20.51 -35.11
N GLY A 293 15.44 20.94 -34.36
CA GLY A 293 15.17 22.33 -34.06
C GLY A 293 14.44 22.52 -32.72
N THR A 294 14.39 23.77 -32.28
CA THR A 294 13.81 24.20 -31.00
C THR A 294 12.34 24.62 -31.12
N ASN A 295 11.70 24.38 -32.26
CA ASN A 295 10.29 24.76 -32.49
C ASN A 295 9.35 23.97 -31.59
N ASP A 296 8.25 24.61 -31.22
CA ASP A 296 7.20 24.01 -30.44
C ASP A 296 6.45 22.87 -31.19
N TRP A 297 5.62 22.16 -30.45
CA TRP A 297 4.74 21.14 -31.03
C TRP A 297 3.64 21.78 -31.88
N SER A 298 3.25 21.14 -32.92
CA SER A 298 2.12 21.52 -33.82
C SER A 298 1.11 20.40 -33.88
#